data_b76425b2a384c3cf3a63775f28b895e2
#
_entry.id   b76425b2a384c3cf3a63775f28b895e2
#
_cell.length_a   1.000
_cell.length_b   1.000
_cell.length_c   1.000
_cell.angle_alpha   90.00
_cell.angle_beta   90.00
_cell.angle_gamma   90.00
#
_symmetry.space_group_name_H-M   'P 1'
#
loop_
_entity.id
_entity.type
_entity.pdbx_description
1 polymer ?
#
loop_
_entity_poly.entity_id
_entity_poly.type
_entity_poly.pdbx_seq_one_letter_code
_entity_poly.pdbx_strand_id
1 'polypeptide(L)'
;MNEVAQAAVRLAVLFLSSALLAAPVASQPAGNVAARVVEGAAKQVGVTVVYDGSYRRLAYPGGDVPPERGVCTDVVVRAFRNAGIDLQVLVHEDLLRAPAAYPASRGPRSGDTNIDHRRVPNLATFFSRHGTVVPASREPSDYHPGDVVTWRLASGLPHVGIVSARLAGGRPLVIHNIGAGAVFEDVLFANPVTAHFRYPRAASGAPPSPASRRP
;
A
#
# COMPACT_ATOMS: atom_id res chain seq x y z
N MET A 1 -64.15 -50.67 16.40
CA MET A 1 -63.40 -51.47 15.37
C MET A 1 -62.68 -50.47 14.44
N ASN A 2 -61.42 -50.63 14.40
CA ASN A 2 -60.39 -50.12 13.49
C ASN A 2 -59.59 -48.92 13.99
N GLU A 3 -58.53 -49.33 14.66
CA GLU A 3 -57.30 -48.53 14.83
C GLU A 3 -56.66 -48.35 13.45
N VAL A 4 -56.25 -47.11 13.13
CA VAL A 4 -55.34 -46.83 12.04
C VAL A 4 -54.08 -46.19 12.63
N ALA A 5 -53.01 -46.96 12.54
CA ALA A 5 -51.69 -46.61 13.06
C ALA A 5 -51.11 -45.36 12.36
N GLN A 6 -50.72 -44.36 13.15
CA GLN A 6 -49.93 -43.22 12.68
C GLN A 6 -48.47 -43.61 12.69
N ALA A 7 -47.88 -43.79 11.53
CA ALA A 7 -46.44 -43.94 11.36
C ALA A 7 -45.78 -42.59 11.37
N ALA A 8 -45.02 -42.27 12.42
CA ALA A 8 -44.19 -41.07 12.52
C ALA A 8 -42.90 -41.23 11.71
N VAL A 9 -42.80 -40.55 10.59
CA VAL A 9 -41.55 -40.42 9.82
C VAL A 9 -40.65 -39.38 10.52
N ARG A 10 -39.61 -39.82 11.20
CA ARG A 10 -38.57 -38.95 11.72
C ARG A 10 -37.57 -38.65 10.61
N LEU A 11 -37.64 -37.43 10.04
CA LEU A 11 -36.65 -36.88 9.13
C LEU A 11 -35.42 -36.41 9.94
N ALA A 12 -34.32 -37.16 9.89
CA ALA A 12 -33.05 -36.76 10.45
C ALA A 12 -32.35 -35.82 9.47
N VAL A 13 -32.35 -34.54 9.79
CA VAL A 13 -31.57 -33.53 9.05
C VAL A 13 -30.13 -33.57 9.57
N LEU A 14 -29.23 -34.19 8.79
CA LEU A 14 -27.79 -34.13 9.01
C LEU A 14 -27.27 -32.74 8.60
N PHE A 15 -26.94 -31.89 9.55
CA PHE A 15 -26.15 -30.69 9.31
C PHE A 15 -24.70 -31.08 9.07
N LEU A 16 -24.25 -31.12 7.81
CA LEU A 16 -22.85 -31.16 7.48
C LEU A 16 -22.25 -29.75 7.72
N SER A 17 -21.60 -29.57 8.87
CA SER A 17 -20.82 -28.38 9.15
C SER A 17 -19.51 -28.44 8.33
N SER A 18 -19.49 -27.82 7.16
CA SER A 18 -18.25 -27.61 6.40
C SER A 18 -17.42 -26.55 7.10
N ALA A 19 -16.49 -26.98 7.95
CA ALA A 19 -15.45 -26.11 8.47
C ALA A 19 -14.53 -25.67 7.31
N LEU A 20 -14.72 -24.45 6.85
CA LEU A 20 -13.79 -23.81 5.91
C LEU A 20 -12.49 -23.55 6.65
N LEU A 21 -11.51 -24.45 6.51
CA LEU A 21 -10.14 -24.22 6.94
C LEU A 21 -9.56 -23.07 6.12
N ALA A 22 -9.47 -21.89 6.72
CA ALA A 22 -8.73 -20.78 6.14
C ALA A 22 -7.26 -21.19 6.04
N ALA A 23 -6.79 -21.41 4.81
CA ALA A 23 -5.37 -21.67 4.56
C ALA A 23 -4.55 -20.45 5.07
N PRO A 24 -3.39 -20.68 5.74
CA PRO A 24 -2.54 -19.59 6.17
C PRO A 24 -2.09 -18.80 4.94
N VAL A 25 -2.35 -17.49 4.95
CA VAL A 25 -1.80 -16.58 3.95
C VAL A 25 -0.29 -16.59 4.11
N ALA A 26 0.40 -17.29 3.22
CA ALA A 26 1.86 -17.32 3.20
C ALA A 26 2.37 -15.88 3.02
N SER A 27 3.12 -15.37 3.99
CA SER A 27 3.78 -14.06 3.88
C SER A 27 4.77 -14.10 2.73
N GLN A 28 4.53 -13.30 1.68
CA GLN A 28 5.43 -13.22 0.54
C GLN A 28 6.78 -12.59 0.95
N PRO A 29 7.92 -13.08 0.44
CA PRO A 29 9.20 -12.49 0.75
C PRO A 29 9.24 -11.03 0.30
N ALA A 30 9.80 -10.15 1.14
CA ALA A 30 9.81 -8.69 0.95
C ALA A 30 10.37 -8.25 -0.42
N GLY A 31 11.36 -8.97 -0.97
CA GLY A 31 11.91 -8.71 -2.31
C GLY A 31 10.90 -8.91 -3.45
N ASN A 32 9.94 -9.83 -3.31
CA ASN A 32 8.87 -10.01 -4.28
C ASN A 32 7.86 -8.85 -4.20
N VAL A 33 7.58 -8.34 -3.00
CA VAL A 33 6.66 -7.20 -2.82
C VAL A 33 7.22 -5.95 -3.48
N ALA A 34 8.49 -5.59 -3.25
CA ALA A 34 9.14 -4.42 -3.85
C ALA A 34 9.09 -4.46 -5.39
N ALA A 35 9.44 -5.62 -6.00
CA ALA A 35 9.37 -5.79 -7.45
C ALA A 35 7.94 -5.60 -7.98
N ARG A 36 6.93 -6.15 -7.30
CA ARG A 36 5.52 -5.99 -7.68
C ARG A 36 5.01 -4.57 -7.50
N VAL A 37 5.51 -3.84 -6.50
CA VAL A 37 5.21 -2.41 -6.31
C VAL A 37 5.77 -1.59 -7.48
N VAL A 38 7.03 -1.81 -7.86
CA VAL A 38 7.63 -1.13 -9.04
C VAL A 38 6.86 -1.46 -10.32
N GLU A 39 6.52 -2.73 -10.53
CA GLU A 39 5.71 -3.17 -11.67
C GLU A 39 4.34 -2.48 -11.69
N GLY A 40 3.64 -2.42 -10.56
CA GLY A 40 2.34 -1.78 -10.44
C GLY A 40 2.37 -0.27 -10.64
N ALA A 41 3.47 0.40 -10.23
CA ALA A 41 3.70 1.80 -10.55
C ALA A 41 3.96 1.98 -12.05
N ALA A 42 4.83 1.15 -12.65
CA ALA A 42 5.18 1.23 -14.05
C ALA A 42 4.00 0.99 -15.00
N LYS A 43 3.06 0.11 -14.65
CA LYS A 43 1.82 -0.15 -15.43
C LYS A 43 0.94 1.09 -15.59
N GLN A 44 1.11 2.11 -14.77
CA GLN A 44 0.30 3.34 -14.84
C GLN A 44 0.87 4.36 -15.84
N VAL A 45 2.14 4.19 -16.25
CA VAL A 45 2.77 5.08 -17.23
C VAL A 45 2.09 4.93 -18.60
N GLY A 46 1.59 6.05 -19.13
CA GLY A 46 0.78 6.07 -20.36
C GLY A 46 -0.69 5.68 -20.17
N VAL A 47 -1.08 5.20 -18.99
CA VAL A 47 -2.47 4.89 -18.61
C VAL A 47 -3.07 6.02 -17.78
N THR A 48 -2.45 6.38 -16.67
CA THR A 48 -2.86 7.51 -15.83
C THR A 48 -2.28 8.78 -16.45
N VAL A 49 -3.07 9.50 -17.22
CA VAL A 49 -2.65 10.65 -18.03
C VAL A 49 -3.28 11.97 -17.59
N VAL A 50 -4.28 11.92 -16.71
CA VAL A 50 -4.97 13.11 -16.20
C VAL A 50 -4.68 13.26 -14.70
N TYR A 51 -4.14 14.42 -14.31
CA TYR A 51 -4.02 14.78 -12.88
C TYR A 51 -5.38 15.25 -12.35
N ASP A 52 -6.02 14.47 -11.48
CA ASP A 52 -7.34 14.76 -10.92
C ASP A 52 -7.37 14.49 -9.42
N GLY A 53 -7.29 15.57 -8.64
CA GLY A 53 -7.37 15.54 -7.19
C GLY A 53 -8.79 15.73 -6.64
N SER A 54 -9.83 15.72 -7.49
CA SER A 54 -11.20 15.90 -7.05
C SER A 54 -11.63 14.83 -6.05
N TYR A 55 -12.46 15.21 -5.09
CA TYR A 55 -13.08 14.27 -4.18
C TYR A 55 -14.08 13.38 -4.92
N ARG A 56 -13.97 12.06 -4.71
CA ARG A 56 -14.91 11.08 -5.29
C ARG A 56 -15.33 10.07 -4.24
N ARG A 57 -16.57 9.63 -4.31
CA ARG A 57 -17.02 8.44 -3.59
C ARG A 57 -16.39 7.22 -4.21
N LEU A 58 -15.75 6.40 -3.38
CA LEU A 58 -15.07 5.17 -3.78
C LEU A 58 -15.73 3.99 -3.08
N ALA A 59 -15.66 2.80 -3.70
CA ALA A 59 -15.96 1.56 -3.00
C ALA A 59 -14.97 1.37 -1.83
N TYR A 60 -15.35 0.56 -0.85
CA TYR A 60 -14.49 0.16 0.25
C TYR A 60 -14.80 -1.30 0.63
N PRO A 61 -13.79 -2.19 0.69
CA PRO A 61 -12.38 -2.01 0.29
C PRO A 61 -12.17 -1.92 -1.24
N GLY A 62 -10.96 -1.61 -1.67
CA GLY A 62 -10.51 -1.74 -3.06
C GLY A 62 -10.98 -0.64 -4.01
N GLY A 63 -11.58 0.45 -3.49
CA GLY A 63 -12.05 1.55 -4.32
C GLY A 63 -10.91 2.32 -4.98
N ASP A 64 -11.14 2.77 -6.22
CA ASP A 64 -10.19 3.53 -7.01
C ASP A 64 -10.91 4.59 -7.86
N VAL A 65 -10.18 5.61 -8.27
CA VAL A 65 -10.62 6.53 -9.31
C VAL A 65 -10.40 5.88 -10.68
N PRO A 66 -11.05 6.36 -11.76
CA PRO A 66 -10.81 5.82 -13.11
C PRO A 66 -9.32 5.74 -13.44
N PRO A 67 -8.84 4.67 -14.09
CA PRO A 67 -7.41 4.40 -14.26
C PRO A 67 -6.66 5.49 -15.04
N GLU A 68 -7.34 6.18 -15.95
CA GLU A 68 -6.76 7.30 -16.71
C GLU A 68 -6.53 8.56 -15.86
N ARG A 69 -7.08 8.61 -14.63
CA ARG A 69 -7.02 9.74 -13.71
C ARG A 69 -6.33 9.38 -12.42
N GLY A 70 -5.80 10.39 -11.75
CA GLY A 70 -5.24 10.22 -10.42
C GLY A 70 -4.24 11.30 -10.07
N VAL A 71 -3.79 11.27 -8.81
CA VAL A 71 -2.72 12.12 -8.29
C VAL A 71 -1.53 11.25 -7.86
N CYS A 72 -0.50 11.84 -7.29
CA CYS A 72 0.71 11.12 -6.85
C CYS A 72 0.40 9.96 -5.89
N THR A 73 -0.55 10.13 -4.98
CA THR A 73 -0.96 9.08 -4.03
C THR A 73 -1.67 7.91 -4.71
N ASP A 74 -2.46 8.17 -5.77
CA ASP A 74 -3.13 7.10 -6.52
C ASP A 74 -2.12 6.20 -7.22
N VAL A 75 -0.99 6.77 -7.71
CA VAL A 75 0.13 5.98 -8.25
C VAL A 75 0.68 5.01 -7.20
N VAL A 76 0.90 5.49 -5.97
CA VAL A 76 1.41 4.66 -4.86
C VAL A 76 0.38 3.60 -4.46
N VAL A 77 -0.88 3.99 -4.26
CA VAL A 77 -1.95 3.06 -3.85
C VAL A 77 -2.11 1.91 -4.85
N ARG A 78 -2.16 2.21 -6.14
CA ARG A 78 -2.25 1.21 -7.20
C ARG A 78 -1.01 0.33 -7.28
N ALA A 79 0.17 0.91 -7.07
CA ALA A 79 1.43 0.18 -7.03
C ALA A 79 1.41 -0.89 -5.93
N PHE A 80 1.00 -0.53 -4.72
CA PHE A 80 0.87 -1.48 -3.61
C PHE A 80 -0.26 -2.49 -3.83
N ARG A 81 -1.36 -2.08 -4.43
CA ARG A 81 -2.45 -3.00 -4.77
C ARG A 81 -2.02 -4.08 -5.76
N ASN A 82 -1.15 -3.78 -6.74
CA ASN A 82 -0.51 -4.79 -7.61
C ASN A 82 0.32 -5.81 -6.82
N ALA A 83 0.83 -5.42 -5.66
CA ALA A 83 1.53 -6.31 -4.73
C ALA A 83 0.59 -7.03 -3.73
N GLY A 84 -0.73 -6.87 -3.85
CA GLY A 84 -1.72 -7.48 -2.96
C GLY A 84 -1.92 -6.71 -1.64
N ILE A 85 -1.50 -5.44 -1.57
CA ILE A 85 -1.58 -4.60 -0.37
C ILE A 85 -2.55 -3.44 -0.65
N ASP A 86 -3.69 -3.41 0.04
CA ASP A 86 -4.67 -2.33 -0.09
C ASP A 86 -4.41 -1.21 0.92
N LEU A 87 -3.72 -0.16 0.47
CA LEU A 87 -3.43 1.01 1.30
C LEU A 87 -4.69 1.82 1.66
N GLN A 88 -5.79 1.70 0.91
CA GLN A 88 -7.06 2.32 1.29
C GLN A 88 -7.53 1.78 2.64
N VAL A 89 -7.52 0.45 2.79
CA VAL A 89 -7.91 -0.22 4.03
C VAL A 89 -6.91 0.08 5.14
N LEU A 90 -5.63 -0.17 4.89
CA LEU A 90 -4.60 -0.11 5.92
C LEU A 90 -4.44 1.28 6.52
N VAL A 91 -4.45 2.33 5.69
CA VAL A 91 -4.33 3.72 6.15
C VAL A 91 -5.57 4.14 6.94
N HIS A 92 -6.76 3.83 6.42
CA HIS A 92 -8.03 4.18 7.09
C HIS A 92 -8.13 3.51 8.46
N GLU A 93 -7.90 2.21 8.53
CA GLU A 93 -7.97 1.47 9.81
C GLU A 93 -6.89 1.90 10.81
N ASP A 94 -5.67 2.20 10.36
CA ASP A 94 -4.62 2.69 11.26
C ASP A 94 -4.94 4.10 11.77
N LEU A 95 -5.52 4.96 10.93
CA LEU A 95 -5.99 6.28 11.33
C LEU A 95 -7.07 6.18 12.40
N LEU A 96 -8.03 5.26 12.27
CA LEU A 96 -9.08 5.04 13.28
C LEU A 96 -8.50 4.50 14.60
N ARG A 97 -7.47 3.63 14.53
CA ARG A 97 -6.81 3.08 15.72
C ARG A 97 -5.90 4.07 16.44
N ALA A 98 -5.30 5.00 15.71
CA ALA A 98 -4.33 5.94 16.25
C ALA A 98 -4.52 7.37 15.69
N PRO A 99 -5.69 8.01 15.88
CA PRO A 99 -6.00 9.28 15.25
C PRO A 99 -5.08 10.42 15.67
N ALA A 100 -4.47 10.35 16.85
CA ALA A 100 -3.52 11.34 17.33
C ALA A 100 -2.15 11.29 16.61
N ALA A 101 -1.82 10.17 15.96
CA ALA A 101 -0.58 10.04 15.20
C ALA A 101 -0.67 10.71 13.81
N TYR A 102 -1.88 10.91 13.31
CA TYR A 102 -2.11 11.48 11.99
C TYR A 102 -2.25 13.00 12.05
N PRO A 103 -1.79 13.70 10.99
CA PRO A 103 -1.94 15.16 10.95
C PRO A 103 -3.40 15.56 11.10
N ALA A 104 -3.65 16.64 11.82
CA ALA A 104 -4.98 17.23 11.91
C ALA A 104 -5.40 17.70 10.51
N SER A 105 -6.13 16.86 9.81
CA SER A 105 -6.68 17.19 8.50
C SER A 105 -7.93 18.06 8.65
N ARG A 106 -8.24 18.85 7.61
CA ARG A 106 -9.51 19.58 7.54
C ARG A 106 -10.67 18.60 7.33
N GLY A 107 -11.03 17.83 8.35
CA GLY A 107 -12.10 16.84 8.29
C GLY A 107 -12.32 16.13 9.61
N PRO A 108 -13.40 15.35 9.74
CA PRO A 108 -13.70 14.65 10.98
C PRO A 108 -12.55 13.67 11.34
N ARG A 109 -12.24 13.58 12.62
CA ARG A 109 -11.28 12.59 13.16
C ARG A 109 -11.75 11.14 12.99
N SER A 110 -12.97 10.94 12.49
CA SER A 110 -13.57 9.65 12.18
C SER A 110 -13.01 8.99 10.91
N GLY A 111 -12.10 9.66 10.21
CA GLY A 111 -11.58 9.18 8.94
C GLY A 111 -12.59 9.28 7.79
N ASP A 112 -12.09 9.11 6.58
CA ASP A 112 -12.91 9.07 5.35
C ASP A 112 -12.26 8.10 4.36
N THR A 113 -12.90 6.94 4.15
CA THR A 113 -12.43 5.87 3.25
C THR A 113 -12.16 6.33 1.82
N ASN A 114 -12.75 7.46 1.40
CA ASN A 114 -12.61 7.99 0.06
C ASN A 114 -11.32 8.78 -0.14
N ILE A 115 -10.74 9.36 0.95
CA ILE A 115 -9.66 10.35 0.82
C ILE A 115 -8.46 10.09 1.74
N ASP A 116 -8.58 9.28 2.81
CA ASP A 116 -7.51 9.10 3.78
C ASP A 116 -6.21 8.61 3.12
N HIS A 117 -6.30 7.60 2.28
CA HIS A 117 -5.18 7.03 1.52
C HIS A 117 -4.70 7.92 0.36
N ARG A 118 -5.49 8.93 -0.03
CA ARG A 118 -5.16 9.88 -1.09
C ARG A 118 -4.47 11.15 -0.58
N ARG A 119 -4.01 11.15 0.68
CA ARG A 119 -3.29 12.25 1.31
C ARG A 119 -1.85 11.86 1.59
N VAL A 120 -0.87 12.57 1.01
CA VAL A 120 0.55 12.30 1.21
C VAL A 120 0.94 12.27 2.69
N PRO A 121 0.50 13.21 3.57
CA PRO A 121 0.83 13.15 4.98
C PRO A 121 0.31 11.91 5.69
N ASN A 122 -0.86 11.40 5.30
CA ASN A 122 -1.41 10.17 5.87
C ASN A 122 -0.62 8.93 5.43
N LEU A 123 -0.26 8.84 4.15
CA LEU A 123 0.63 7.78 3.67
C LEU A 123 1.98 7.80 4.38
N ALA A 124 2.59 8.99 4.54
CA ALA A 124 3.86 9.14 5.23
C ALA A 124 3.75 8.70 6.70
N THR A 125 2.66 9.06 7.39
CA THR A 125 2.40 8.60 8.77
C THR A 125 2.26 7.08 8.82
N PHE A 126 1.48 6.48 7.93
CA PHE A 126 1.31 5.04 7.85
C PHE A 126 2.65 4.31 7.63
N PHE A 127 3.42 4.73 6.64
CA PHE A 127 4.72 4.11 6.34
C PHE A 127 5.74 4.31 7.47
N SER A 128 5.71 5.45 8.17
CA SER A 128 6.54 5.68 9.35
C SER A 128 6.22 4.70 10.49
N ARG A 129 4.94 4.39 10.68
CA ARG A 129 4.47 3.51 11.77
C ARG A 129 4.68 2.02 11.45
N HIS A 130 4.49 1.62 10.20
CA HIS A 130 4.40 0.21 9.79
C HIS A 130 5.53 -0.24 8.86
N GLY A 131 6.27 0.67 8.27
CA GLY A 131 7.44 0.41 7.44
C GLY A 131 8.76 0.63 8.19
N THR A 132 9.85 0.59 7.43
CA THR A 132 11.17 1.03 7.88
C THR A 132 11.39 2.46 7.40
N VAL A 133 11.63 3.38 8.33
CA VAL A 133 12.09 4.74 8.00
C VAL A 133 13.58 4.66 7.67
N VAL A 134 13.94 5.08 6.47
CA VAL A 134 15.33 5.15 6.01
C VAL A 134 15.77 6.60 6.10
N PRO A 135 16.98 6.91 6.58
CA PRO A 135 17.50 8.28 6.57
C PRO A 135 17.45 8.86 5.14
N ALA A 136 16.91 10.06 4.99
CA ALA A 136 16.97 10.78 3.74
C ALA A 136 18.42 11.26 3.50
N SER A 137 19.07 10.67 2.52
CA SER A 137 20.44 11.02 2.12
C SER A 137 20.44 11.65 0.73
N ARG A 138 21.63 12.06 0.25
CA ARG A 138 21.84 12.47 -1.15
C ARG A 138 22.59 11.41 -1.97
N GLU A 139 22.80 10.21 -1.36
CA GLU A 139 23.44 9.09 -2.01
C GLU A 139 22.40 8.26 -2.78
N PRO A 140 22.47 8.19 -4.12
CA PRO A 140 21.51 7.43 -4.93
C PRO A 140 21.42 5.95 -4.55
N SER A 141 22.52 5.36 -4.09
CA SER A 141 22.60 3.95 -3.69
C SER A 141 21.76 3.58 -2.47
N ASP A 142 21.35 4.56 -1.66
CA ASP A 142 20.49 4.33 -0.50
C ASP A 142 19.02 4.08 -0.90
N TYR A 143 18.64 4.47 -2.11
CA TYR A 143 17.28 4.39 -2.62
C TYR A 143 17.10 3.15 -3.48
N HIS A 144 16.37 2.18 -2.95
CA HIS A 144 16.16 0.88 -3.62
C HIS A 144 14.83 0.86 -4.38
N PRO A 145 14.73 0.05 -5.44
CA PRO A 145 13.47 -0.14 -6.16
C PRO A 145 12.34 -0.58 -5.23
N GLY A 146 11.19 0.10 -5.30
CA GLY A 146 10.04 -0.12 -4.43
C GLY A 146 10.00 0.75 -3.18
N ASP A 147 11.08 1.50 -2.89
CA ASP A 147 11.06 2.50 -1.83
C ASP A 147 10.02 3.60 -2.14
N VAL A 148 9.39 4.11 -1.09
CA VAL A 148 8.47 5.24 -1.16
C VAL A 148 9.22 6.49 -0.69
N VAL A 149 9.20 7.53 -1.51
CA VAL A 149 9.86 8.81 -1.18
C VAL A 149 8.84 9.93 -1.19
N THR A 150 8.94 10.84 -0.23
CA THR A 150 8.12 12.04 -0.17
C THR A 150 8.97 13.30 -0.27
N TRP A 151 8.40 14.34 -0.85
CA TRP A 151 9.04 15.63 -1.06
C TRP A 151 8.14 16.78 -0.61
N ARG A 152 8.76 17.93 -0.41
CA ARG A 152 8.10 19.23 -0.42
C ARG A 152 8.44 19.94 -1.72
N LEU A 153 7.45 20.10 -2.58
CA LEU A 153 7.61 20.81 -3.85
C LEU A 153 7.88 22.30 -3.62
N ALA A 154 8.42 22.99 -4.63
CA ALA A 154 8.63 24.43 -4.59
C ALA A 154 7.34 25.22 -4.31
N SER A 155 6.17 24.67 -4.70
CA SER A 155 4.84 25.20 -4.36
C SER A 155 4.46 25.06 -2.87
N GLY A 156 5.28 24.36 -2.06
CA GLY A 156 4.97 24.01 -0.68
C GLY A 156 4.08 22.78 -0.51
N LEU A 157 3.58 22.20 -1.58
CA LEU A 157 2.71 21.01 -1.54
C LEU A 157 3.53 19.75 -1.25
N PRO A 158 3.00 18.81 -0.46
CA PRO A 158 3.61 17.51 -0.29
C PRO A 158 3.42 16.66 -1.54
N HIS A 159 4.43 15.84 -1.86
CA HIS A 159 4.43 14.95 -3.01
C HIS A 159 4.98 13.57 -2.63
N VAL A 160 4.64 12.53 -3.41
CA VAL A 160 5.08 11.16 -3.16
C VAL A 160 5.31 10.41 -4.48
N GLY A 161 6.25 9.47 -4.48
CA GLY A 161 6.51 8.58 -5.62
C GLY A 161 7.18 7.28 -5.19
N ILE A 162 7.33 6.38 -6.16
CA ILE A 162 7.98 5.07 -6.02
C ILE A 162 9.33 5.10 -6.73
N VAL A 163 10.38 4.71 -6.03
CA VAL A 163 11.71 4.53 -6.61
C VAL A 163 11.68 3.35 -7.58
N SER A 164 12.15 3.56 -8.81
CA SER A 164 12.17 2.51 -9.83
C SER A 164 13.54 1.82 -9.89
N ALA A 165 13.60 0.71 -10.66
CA ALA A 165 14.86 0.04 -10.99
C ALA A 165 15.60 0.70 -12.19
N ARG A 166 14.98 1.67 -12.86
CA ARG A 166 15.59 2.39 -13.99
C ARG A 166 16.49 3.49 -13.47
N LEU A 167 17.63 3.69 -14.12
CA LEU A 167 18.60 4.71 -13.78
C LEU A 167 18.75 5.74 -14.89
N ALA A 168 19.01 7.00 -14.50
CA ALA A 168 19.50 8.05 -15.39
C ALA A 168 20.73 8.68 -14.73
N GLY A 169 21.88 8.65 -15.41
CA GLY A 169 23.14 9.18 -14.87
C GLY A 169 23.51 8.60 -13.49
N GLY A 170 23.21 7.32 -13.24
CA GLY A 170 23.48 6.66 -11.97
C GLY A 170 22.44 6.92 -10.87
N ARG A 171 21.42 7.74 -11.11
CA ARG A 171 20.33 8.02 -10.17
C ARG A 171 19.08 7.21 -10.50
N PRO A 172 18.38 6.62 -9.51
CA PRO A 172 17.10 5.97 -9.75
C PRO A 172 16.05 6.96 -10.25
N LEU A 173 15.34 6.59 -11.33
CA LEU A 173 14.15 7.31 -11.74
C LEU A 173 13.02 7.05 -10.73
N VAL A 174 12.15 8.02 -10.54
CA VAL A 174 10.97 7.92 -9.71
C VAL A 174 9.73 7.78 -10.60
N ILE A 175 8.79 6.92 -10.19
CA ILE A 175 7.47 6.82 -10.82
C ILE A 175 6.51 7.63 -9.97
N HIS A 176 5.93 8.67 -10.54
CA HIS A 176 5.01 9.58 -9.85
C HIS A 176 4.07 10.28 -10.85
N ASN A 177 3.13 11.08 -10.35
CA ASN A 177 2.30 11.97 -11.15
C ASN A 177 2.27 13.37 -10.49
N ILE A 178 2.83 14.36 -11.15
CA ILE A 178 2.88 15.76 -10.69
C ILE A 178 2.06 16.71 -11.60
N GLY A 179 1.31 16.17 -12.55
CA GLY A 179 0.47 16.95 -13.47
C GLY A 179 0.41 16.40 -14.90
N ALA A 180 1.51 15.82 -15.39
CA ALA A 180 1.61 15.28 -16.74
C ALA A 180 1.20 13.80 -16.88
N GLY A 181 0.54 13.24 -15.89
CA GLY A 181 0.27 11.80 -15.79
C GLY A 181 1.39 11.06 -15.06
N ALA A 182 1.23 9.73 -14.94
CA ALA A 182 2.25 8.87 -14.35
C ALA A 182 3.44 8.74 -15.30
N VAL A 183 4.64 9.03 -14.81
CA VAL A 183 5.89 9.03 -15.60
C VAL A 183 7.05 8.47 -14.80
N PHE A 184 8.10 8.00 -15.51
CA PHE A 184 9.43 7.83 -14.94
C PHE A 184 10.19 9.14 -15.10
N GLU A 185 10.69 9.71 -13.99
CA GLU A 185 11.38 11.00 -14.04
C GLU A 185 12.61 11.03 -13.12
N ASP A 186 13.66 11.74 -13.53
CA ASP A 186 14.88 11.98 -12.74
C ASP A 186 14.65 13.15 -11.77
N VAL A 187 13.84 12.92 -10.75
CA VAL A 187 13.41 13.96 -9.79
C VAL A 187 13.76 13.64 -8.34
N LEU A 188 14.49 12.54 -8.11
CA LEU A 188 14.77 12.06 -6.76
C LEU A 188 15.32 13.18 -5.85
N PHE A 189 16.20 14.00 -6.38
CA PHE A 189 16.83 15.11 -5.66
C PHE A 189 16.47 16.51 -6.20
N ALA A 190 15.43 16.60 -7.04
CA ALA A 190 14.98 17.89 -7.59
C ALA A 190 14.29 18.78 -6.55
N ASN A 191 13.74 18.17 -5.50
CA ASN A 191 13.12 18.86 -4.36
C ASN A 191 13.65 18.27 -3.05
N PRO A 192 13.53 18.98 -1.90
CA PRO A 192 13.89 18.42 -0.61
C PRO A 192 13.11 17.15 -0.30
N VAL A 193 13.82 16.03 -0.10
CA VAL A 193 13.25 14.78 0.38
C VAL A 193 12.82 14.98 1.84
N THR A 194 11.56 14.76 2.14
CA THR A 194 11.00 14.91 3.49
C THR A 194 10.94 13.60 4.25
N ALA A 195 10.83 12.46 3.55
CA ALA A 195 10.93 11.13 4.14
C ALA A 195 11.23 10.06 3.08
N HIS A 196 11.80 8.95 3.54
CA HIS A 196 12.15 7.79 2.75
C HIS A 196 11.73 6.52 3.50
N PHE A 197 10.99 5.63 2.86
CA PHE A 197 10.40 4.46 3.50
C PHE A 197 10.60 3.19 2.67
N ARG A 198 10.75 2.05 3.37
CA ARG A 198 10.62 0.68 2.82
C ARG A 198 9.43 -0.02 3.46
N TYR A 199 8.55 -0.55 2.63
CA TYR A 199 7.36 -1.25 3.11
C TYR A 199 7.02 -2.44 2.20
N PRO A 200 6.61 -3.60 2.75
CA PRO A 200 6.53 -3.87 4.18
C PRO A 200 7.91 -3.90 4.85
N ARG A 201 7.93 -3.77 6.17
CA ARG A 201 9.17 -3.96 6.94
C ARG A 201 9.70 -5.38 6.67
N ALA A 202 10.99 -5.51 6.32
CA ALA A 202 11.60 -6.81 6.23
C ALA A 202 11.37 -7.55 7.55
N ALA A 203 10.95 -8.82 7.48
CA ALA A 203 10.92 -9.65 8.67
C ALA A 203 12.34 -9.63 9.26
N SER A 204 12.46 -9.21 10.52
CA SER A 204 13.73 -9.30 11.24
C SER A 204 14.15 -10.77 11.18
N GLY A 205 15.26 -11.06 10.47
CA GLY A 205 15.76 -12.41 10.30
C GLY A 205 15.88 -13.06 11.66
N ALA A 206 15.40 -14.29 11.77
CA ALA A 206 15.69 -15.12 12.92
C ALA A 206 17.22 -15.09 13.16
N PRO A 207 17.69 -14.96 14.41
CA PRO A 207 19.12 -15.01 14.70
C PRO A 207 19.69 -16.30 14.11
N PRO A 208 20.91 -16.29 13.58
CA PRO A 208 21.53 -17.49 13.02
C PRO A 208 21.50 -18.59 14.10
N SER A 209 20.93 -19.73 13.73
CA SER A 209 20.91 -20.91 14.59
C SER A 209 22.36 -21.17 15.09
N PRO A 210 22.58 -21.37 16.38
CA PRO A 210 23.93 -21.64 16.88
C PRO A 210 24.50 -22.85 16.14
N ALA A 211 25.60 -22.62 15.44
CA ALA A 211 26.31 -23.67 14.74
C ALA A 211 26.54 -24.85 15.70
N SER A 212 26.01 -26.01 15.34
CA SER A 212 26.25 -27.25 16.06
C SER A 212 27.76 -27.48 16.08
N ARG A 213 28.40 -27.25 17.21
CA ARG A 213 29.75 -27.76 17.47
C ARG A 213 29.65 -29.29 17.45
N ARG A 214 30.12 -29.91 16.40
CA ARG A 214 30.39 -31.34 16.41
C ARG A 214 31.60 -31.60 17.29
N PRO A 215 31.58 -32.67 18.09
CA PRO A 215 32.67 -33.05 18.94
C PRO A 215 33.88 -33.52 18.13
#